data_96c07637dfe6d56d647df1c37e8b0c6b
#
_entry.id   96c07637dfe6d56d647df1c37e8b0c6b
#
_cell.length_a   1.000
_cell.length_b   1.000
_cell.length_c   1.000
_cell.angle_alpha   90.00
_cell.angle_beta   90.00
_cell.angle_gamma   90.00
#
_symmetry.space_group_name_H-M   'P 1'
#
loop_
_entity.id
_entity.type
_entity.pdbx_description
1 polymer ?
#
loop_
_entity_poly.entity_id
_entity_poly.type
_entity_poly.pdbx_seq_one_letter_code
_entity_poly.pdbx_strand_id
1 'polypeptide(L)'
;TTWPIADDSAVNPKLEHSMALAQQVCSLVLSLRKKEKIKVRQPLQKILFPADKPDVKEAVQHMSELICSEVNVKEIEFVSANHPSLVKSIKPNFKTLGKKLGGEMKAMAAIVQSFSQDQIRQLENNGTLNVSLNGNPTDLLLEDVDIATQDMPGWLVASENGATVAL
;
A
#
# COMPACT_ATOMS: atom_id res chain seq x y z
N THR A 1 -19.69 42.90 -1.55
CA THR A 1 -18.62 41.97 -1.92
C THR A 1 -19.27 40.68 -2.44
N THR A 2 -19.14 40.40 -3.73
CA THR A 2 -19.62 39.14 -4.32
C THR A 2 -18.53 38.08 -4.21
N TRP A 3 -18.91 36.85 -3.93
CA TRP A 3 -18.01 35.71 -3.98
C TRP A 3 -17.55 35.46 -5.42
N PRO A 4 -16.30 35.08 -5.67
CA PRO A 4 -15.85 34.70 -7.00
C PRO A 4 -16.64 33.48 -7.50
N ILE A 5 -16.96 33.47 -8.78
CA ILE A 5 -17.57 32.31 -9.42
C ILE A 5 -16.45 31.32 -9.74
N ALA A 6 -16.69 30.03 -9.46
CA ALA A 6 -15.73 28.99 -9.82
C ALA A 6 -15.58 28.89 -11.35
N ASP A 7 -14.35 28.75 -11.81
CA ASP A 7 -14.05 28.50 -13.22
C ASP A 7 -13.82 27.00 -13.43
N ASP A 8 -14.84 26.29 -13.88
CA ASP A 8 -14.80 24.86 -14.12
C ASP A 8 -13.79 24.47 -15.21
N SER A 9 -13.39 25.42 -16.09
CA SER A 9 -12.39 25.18 -17.11
C SER A 9 -10.97 25.06 -16.55
N ALA A 10 -10.74 25.53 -15.33
CA ALA A 10 -9.46 25.42 -14.63
C ALA A 10 -9.28 24.08 -13.92
N VAL A 11 -10.33 23.26 -13.83
CA VAL A 11 -10.26 21.94 -13.19
C VAL A 11 -9.47 20.97 -14.07
N ASN A 12 -8.43 20.35 -13.50
CA ASN A 12 -7.61 19.35 -14.18
C ASN A 12 -7.60 18.02 -13.39
N PRO A 13 -8.53 17.10 -13.70
CA PRO A 13 -8.67 15.84 -12.94
C PRO A 13 -7.40 14.99 -12.94
N LYS A 14 -6.62 15.01 -14.04
CA LYS A 14 -5.34 14.26 -14.11
C LYS A 14 -4.31 14.83 -13.13
N LEU A 15 -4.21 16.15 -13.05
CA LEU A 15 -3.32 16.82 -12.12
C LEU A 15 -3.75 16.61 -10.68
N GLU A 16 -5.05 16.71 -10.40
CA GLU A 16 -5.62 16.45 -9.06
C GLU A 16 -5.34 15.02 -8.60
N HIS A 17 -5.53 14.04 -9.48
CA HIS A 17 -5.19 12.64 -9.20
C HIS A 17 -3.70 12.46 -8.91
N SER A 18 -2.82 13.05 -9.72
CA SER A 18 -1.37 12.98 -9.52
C SER A 18 -0.95 13.63 -8.19
N MET A 19 -1.58 14.77 -7.84
CA MET A 19 -1.32 15.44 -6.57
C MET A 19 -1.82 14.63 -5.36
N ALA A 20 -2.98 14.00 -5.46
CA ALA A 20 -3.50 13.12 -4.41
C ALA A 20 -2.55 11.94 -4.15
N LEU A 21 -2.03 11.30 -5.21
CA LEU A 21 -1.01 10.25 -5.09
C LEU A 21 0.29 10.78 -4.47
N ALA A 22 0.75 11.95 -4.87
CA ALA A 22 1.94 12.58 -4.30
C ALA A 22 1.79 12.82 -2.80
N GLN A 23 0.65 13.36 -2.37
CA GLN A 23 0.34 13.58 -0.95
C GLN A 23 0.31 12.26 -0.17
N GLN A 24 -0.26 11.21 -0.75
CA GLN A 24 -0.29 9.88 -0.13
C GLN A 24 1.11 9.31 0.05
N VAL A 25 1.97 9.38 -0.98
CA VAL A 25 3.36 8.94 -0.91
C VAL A 25 4.15 9.74 0.14
N CYS A 26 4.01 11.06 0.15
CA CYS A 26 4.65 11.91 1.16
C CYS A 26 4.22 11.54 2.58
N SER A 27 2.92 11.34 2.81
CA SER A 27 2.37 10.93 4.11
C SER A 27 2.95 9.61 4.59
N LEU A 28 3.04 8.61 3.71
CA LEU A 28 3.65 7.31 4.01
C LEU A 28 5.12 7.45 4.40
N VAL A 29 5.91 8.16 3.61
CA VAL A 29 7.33 8.39 3.89
C VAL A 29 7.54 9.12 5.20
N LEU A 30 6.76 10.18 5.45
CA LEU A 30 6.83 10.93 6.70
C LEU A 30 6.41 10.09 7.91
N SER A 31 5.42 9.20 7.76
CA SER A 31 5.02 8.25 8.81
C SER A 31 6.13 7.27 9.15
N LEU A 32 6.83 6.73 8.13
CA LEU A 32 8.01 5.88 8.32
C LEU A 32 9.13 6.62 9.04
N ARG A 33 9.45 7.84 8.59
CA ARG A 33 10.45 8.68 9.27
C ARG A 33 10.12 8.91 10.73
N LYS A 34 8.84 9.17 11.04
CA LYS A 34 8.36 9.36 12.41
C LYS A 34 8.50 8.10 13.24
N LYS A 35 8.10 6.94 12.69
CA LYS A 35 8.21 5.63 13.33
C LYS A 35 9.65 5.34 13.74
N GLU A 36 10.60 5.59 12.84
CA GLU A 36 12.03 5.30 13.02
C GLU A 36 12.83 6.50 13.59
N LYS A 37 12.14 7.57 13.99
CA LYS A 37 12.75 8.78 14.56
C LYS A 37 13.80 9.45 13.66
N ILE A 38 13.67 9.29 12.34
CA ILE A 38 14.53 9.93 11.33
C ILE A 38 14.01 11.34 11.07
N LYS A 39 14.82 12.35 11.34
CA LYS A 39 14.43 13.75 11.12
C LYS A 39 14.29 14.04 9.63
N VAL A 40 13.29 14.82 9.22
CA VAL A 40 13.08 15.18 7.80
C VAL A 40 14.29 15.90 7.20
N ARG A 41 14.99 16.71 7.98
CA ARG A 41 16.24 17.37 7.55
C ARG A 41 17.40 16.41 7.23
N GLN A 42 17.34 15.15 7.64
CA GLN A 42 18.33 14.13 7.28
C GLN A 42 17.99 13.57 5.89
N PRO A 43 18.82 13.80 4.86
CA PRO A 43 18.55 13.31 3.53
C PRO A 43 18.64 11.78 3.49
N LEU A 44 17.73 11.13 2.78
CA LEU A 44 17.78 9.71 2.48
C LEU A 44 18.07 9.48 1.01
N GLN A 45 18.59 8.31 0.67
CA GLN A 45 19.05 8.05 -0.68
C GLN A 45 17.89 7.86 -1.65
N LYS A 46 16.97 6.94 -1.33
CA LYS A 46 15.90 6.61 -2.27
C LYS A 46 14.65 6.05 -1.60
N ILE A 47 13.56 6.19 -2.32
CA ILE A 47 12.28 5.54 -2.07
C ILE A 47 12.09 4.46 -3.12
N LEU A 48 11.71 3.24 -2.72
CA LEU A 48 11.19 2.24 -3.64
C LEU A 48 9.69 2.38 -3.72
N PHE A 49 9.18 2.55 -4.93
CA PHE A 49 7.76 2.67 -5.19
C PHE A 49 7.31 1.58 -6.17
N PRO A 50 6.37 0.69 -5.78
CA PRO A 50 5.84 -0.32 -6.67
C PRO A 50 4.95 0.32 -7.75
N ALA A 51 5.25 0.08 -9.00
CA ALA A 51 4.57 0.70 -10.12
C ALA A 51 4.15 -0.34 -11.16
N ASP A 52 3.21 -1.21 -10.78
CA ASP A 52 2.65 -2.21 -11.70
C ASP A 52 1.64 -1.58 -12.68
N LYS A 53 1.00 -0.47 -12.29
CA LYS A 53 0.05 0.26 -13.14
C LYS A 53 0.74 1.43 -13.82
N PRO A 54 0.72 1.51 -15.17
CA PRO A 54 1.41 2.57 -15.92
C PRO A 54 0.94 3.98 -15.57
N ASP A 55 -0.36 4.15 -15.35
CA ASP A 55 -1.01 5.41 -14.98
C ASP A 55 -0.53 5.93 -13.61
N VAL A 56 -0.40 5.05 -12.62
CA VAL A 56 0.13 5.37 -11.30
C VAL A 56 1.61 5.73 -11.38
N LYS A 57 2.38 4.96 -12.17
CA LYS A 57 3.80 5.25 -12.41
C LYS A 57 3.97 6.64 -13.03
N GLU A 58 3.24 6.94 -14.10
CA GLU A 58 3.29 8.24 -14.78
C GLU A 58 2.93 9.38 -13.83
N ALA A 59 1.86 9.21 -13.04
CA ALA A 59 1.41 10.22 -12.08
C ALA A 59 2.47 10.51 -11.01
N VAL A 60 3.07 9.49 -10.40
CA VAL A 60 4.12 9.65 -9.38
C VAL A 60 5.41 10.17 -10.00
N GLN A 61 5.76 9.72 -11.21
CA GLN A 61 6.94 10.20 -11.92
C GLN A 61 6.83 11.69 -12.26
N HIS A 62 5.64 12.15 -12.65
CA HIS A 62 5.38 13.57 -12.93
C HIS A 62 5.55 14.44 -11.67
N MET A 63 5.27 13.90 -10.48
CA MET A 63 5.37 14.58 -9.20
C MET A 63 6.67 14.26 -8.44
N SER A 64 7.63 13.55 -9.06
CA SER A 64 8.81 13.01 -8.38
C SER A 64 9.67 14.07 -7.70
N GLU A 65 9.91 15.20 -8.37
CA GLU A 65 10.70 16.30 -7.81
C GLU A 65 10.03 16.91 -6.58
N LEU A 66 8.71 17.10 -6.65
CA LEU A 66 7.92 17.62 -5.53
C LEU A 66 7.97 16.66 -4.34
N ILE A 67 7.74 15.36 -4.57
CA ILE A 67 7.79 14.33 -3.53
C ILE A 67 9.19 14.30 -2.90
N CYS A 68 10.25 14.20 -3.71
CA CYS A 68 11.62 14.15 -3.22
C CYS A 68 11.99 15.36 -2.37
N SER A 69 11.57 16.56 -2.80
CA SER A 69 11.80 17.81 -2.07
C SER A 69 11.05 17.82 -0.72
N GLU A 70 9.79 17.43 -0.72
CA GLU A 70 8.94 17.45 0.48
C GLU A 70 9.44 16.49 1.56
N VAL A 71 9.84 15.29 1.17
CA VAL A 71 10.28 14.26 2.12
C VAL A 71 11.79 14.15 2.28
N ASN A 72 12.57 15.05 1.64
CA ASN A 72 14.02 15.08 1.66
C ASN A 72 14.68 13.73 1.30
N VAL A 73 14.34 13.22 0.12
CA VAL A 73 14.89 12.00 -0.48
C VAL A 73 15.49 12.36 -1.83
N LYS A 74 16.58 11.72 -2.25
CA LYS A 74 17.26 12.08 -3.48
C LYS A 74 16.59 11.55 -4.73
N GLU A 75 15.98 10.36 -4.67
CA GLU A 75 15.38 9.73 -5.84
C GLU A 75 14.21 8.79 -5.48
N ILE A 76 13.34 8.55 -6.45
CA ILE A 76 12.30 7.51 -6.40
C ILE A 76 12.66 6.44 -7.43
N GLU A 77 12.89 5.22 -6.96
CA GLU A 77 13.11 4.05 -7.82
C GLU A 77 11.79 3.29 -7.99
N PHE A 78 11.36 3.13 -9.24
CA PHE A 78 10.18 2.36 -9.56
C PHE A 78 10.53 0.88 -9.70
N VAL A 79 9.90 0.06 -8.90
CA VAL A 79 10.15 -1.38 -8.83
C VAL A 79 8.87 -2.16 -9.13
N SER A 80 9.02 -3.43 -9.50
CA SER A 80 7.87 -4.35 -9.56
C SER A 80 7.29 -4.54 -8.14
N ALA A 81 5.98 -4.70 -8.05
CA ALA A 81 5.34 -5.02 -6.77
C ALA A 81 5.80 -6.38 -6.18
N ASN A 82 6.41 -7.25 -7.01
CA ASN A 82 7.08 -8.49 -6.57
C ASN A 82 8.51 -8.26 -6.05
N HIS A 83 8.96 -7.01 -5.97
CA HIS A 83 10.32 -6.73 -5.49
C HIS A 83 10.52 -7.30 -4.08
N PRO A 84 11.65 -7.98 -3.80
CA PRO A 84 11.89 -8.62 -2.50
C PRO A 84 11.72 -7.69 -1.30
N SER A 85 12.05 -6.41 -1.44
CA SER A 85 11.90 -5.40 -0.38
C SER A 85 10.45 -5.00 -0.10
N LEU A 86 9.46 -5.47 -0.89
CA LEU A 86 8.04 -5.15 -0.76
C LEU A 86 7.19 -6.38 -0.43
N VAL A 87 7.80 -7.41 0.11
CA VAL A 87 7.09 -8.64 0.48
C VAL A 87 6.08 -8.35 1.59
N LYS A 88 4.84 -8.74 1.35
CA LYS A 88 3.75 -8.64 2.33
C LYS A 88 3.60 -9.95 3.08
N SER A 89 3.34 -9.86 4.37
CA SER A 89 2.90 -10.97 5.20
C SER A 89 1.42 -10.83 5.49
N ILE A 90 0.73 -11.95 5.54
CA ILE A 90 -0.70 -12.01 5.84
C ILE A 90 -0.92 -12.87 7.08
N LYS A 91 -1.78 -12.41 7.97
CA LYS A 91 -2.18 -13.13 9.17
C LYS A 91 -3.70 -13.17 9.27
N PRO A 92 -4.29 -14.28 9.72
CA PRO A 92 -5.72 -14.34 9.94
C PRO A 92 -6.12 -13.46 11.13
N ASN A 93 -7.21 -12.72 10.97
CA ASN A 93 -7.83 -11.96 12.07
C ASN A 93 -8.75 -12.89 12.87
N PHE A 94 -8.26 -13.34 14.01
CA PHE A 94 -8.99 -14.30 14.85
C PHE A 94 -10.31 -13.75 15.42
N LYS A 95 -10.47 -12.42 15.51
CA LYS A 95 -11.71 -11.81 16.03
C LYS A 95 -12.87 -11.93 15.06
N THR A 96 -12.61 -11.73 13.76
CA THR A 96 -13.64 -11.80 12.71
C THR A 96 -13.85 -13.24 12.26
N LEU A 97 -12.77 -13.95 11.88
CA LEU A 97 -12.84 -15.33 11.42
C LEU A 97 -13.32 -16.31 12.48
N GLY A 98 -12.94 -16.12 13.74
CA GLY A 98 -13.37 -16.99 14.83
C GLY A 98 -14.89 -17.00 15.02
N LYS A 99 -15.56 -15.87 14.81
CA LYS A 99 -17.01 -15.78 14.85
C LYS A 99 -17.69 -16.45 13.65
N LYS A 100 -17.03 -16.40 12.47
CA LYS A 100 -17.58 -16.98 11.22
C LYS A 100 -17.35 -18.48 11.09
N LEU A 101 -16.18 -18.97 11.50
CA LEU A 101 -15.71 -20.33 11.16
C LEU A 101 -15.58 -21.27 12.37
N GLY A 102 -15.61 -20.75 13.61
CA GLY A 102 -15.57 -21.60 14.81
C GLY A 102 -14.42 -22.62 14.79
N GLY A 103 -14.77 -23.91 14.74
CA GLY A 103 -13.79 -25.02 14.75
C GLY A 103 -12.89 -25.12 13.52
N GLU A 104 -13.27 -24.55 12.38
CA GLU A 104 -12.52 -24.61 11.12
C GLU A 104 -11.44 -23.50 11.04
N MET A 105 -11.33 -22.67 12.05
CA MET A 105 -10.38 -21.55 12.13
C MET A 105 -8.93 -21.98 11.89
N LYS A 106 -8.52 -23.16 12.41
CA LYS A 106 -7.15 -23.66 12.23
C LYS A 106 -6.83 -23.97 10.75
N ALA A 107 -7.79 -24.57 10.05
CA ALA A 107 -7.63 -24.90 8.64
C ALA A 107 -7.55 -23.61 7.79
N MET A 108 -8.43 -22.63 8.06
CA MET A 108 -8.39 -21.33 7.40
C MET A 108 -7.07 -20.58 7.68
N ALA A 109 -6.57 -20.61 8.91
CA ALA A 109 -5.30 -19.98 9.26
C ALA A 109 -4.12 -20.58 8.47
N ALA A 110 -4.09 -21.88 8.27
CA ALA A 110 -3.07 -22.55 7.47
C ALA A 110 -3.16 -22.13 5.97
N ILE A 111 -4.37 -22.04 5.43
CA ILE A 111 -4.61 -21.56 4.05
C ILE A 111 -4.11 -20.11 3.89
N VAL A 112 -4.52 -19.21 4.77
CA VAL A 112 -4.13 -17.80 4.74
C VAL A 112 -2.60 -17.64 4.83
N GLN A 113 -1.92 -18.40 5.68
CA GLN A 113 -0.47 -18.36 5.80
C GLN A 113 0.27 -18.90 4.56
N SER A 114 -0.38 -19.72 3.74
CA SER A 114 0.18 -20.25 2.49
C SER A 114 -0.02 -19.35 1.28
N PHE A 115 -0.69 -18.20 1.42
CA PHE A 115 -0.97 -17.32 0.29
C PHE A 115 0.30 -16.80 -0.39
N SER A 116 0.27 -16.86 -1.72
CA SER A 116 1.27 -16.20 -2.55
C SER A 116 1.08 -14.68 -2.52
N GLN A 117 2.12 -13.93 -2.90
CA GLN A 117 2.04 -12.47 -3.01
C GLN A 117 0.94 -12.02 -3.98
N ASP A 118 0.66 -12.79 -5.03
CA ASP A 118 -0.40 -12.49 -5.99
C ASP A 118 -1.80 -12.67 -5.39
N GLN A 119 -2.00 -13.69 -4.55
CA GLN A 119 -3.26 -13.89 -3.82
C GLN A 119 -3.51 -12.79 -2.80
N ILE A 120 -2.46 -12.36 -2.09
CA ILE A 120 -2.55 -11.22 -1.15
C ILE A 120 -2.99 -9.96 -1.89
N ARG A 121 -2.41 -9.67 -3.07
CA ARG A 121 -2.80 -8.53 -3.90
C ARG A 121 -4.22 -8.63 -4.45
N GLN A 122 -4.62 -9.82 -4.90
CA GLN A 122 -6.00 -10.03 -5.35
C GLN A 122 -7.00 -9.72 -4.24
N LEU A 123 -6.71 -10.15 -3.01
CA LEU A 123 -7.53 -9.84 -1.85
C LEU A 123 -7.56 -8.34 -1.54
N GLU A 124 -6.43 -7.64 -1.60
CA GLU A 124 -6.36 -6.18 -1.40
C GLU A 124 -7.12 -5.40 -2.48
N ASN A 125 -7.00 -5.80 -3.74
CA ASN A 125 -7.63 -5.09 -4.86
C ASN A 125 -9.13 -5.34 -4.97
N ASN A 126 -9.56 -6.58 -4.71
CA ASN A 126 -10.95 -7.01 -4.89
C ASN A 126 -11.76 -6.94 -3.59
N GLY A 127 -11.09 -6.83 -2.44
CA GLY A 127 -11.71 -6.87 -1.12
C GLY A 127 -12.15 -8.28 -0.69
N THR A 128 -12.17 -9.24 -1.62
CA THR A 128 -12.59 -10.64 -1.38
C THR A 128 -11.72 -11.60 -2.18
N LEU A 129 -11.51 -12.79 -1.62
CA LEU A 129 -10.85 -13.92 -2.30
C LEU A 129 -11.58 -15.21 -1.97
N ASN A 130 -11.96 -15.98 -3.01
CA ASN A 130 -12.54 -17.29 -2.81
C ASN A 130 -11.45 -18.32 -2.54
N VAL A 131 -11.58 -19.05 -1.44
CA VAL A 131 -10.65 -20.10 -1.00
C VAL A 131 -11.41 -21.40 -0.73
N SER A 132 -10.76 -22.52 -0.94
CA SER A 132 -11.36 -23.83 -0.64
C SER A 132 -11.01 -24.24 0.79
N LEU A 133 -12.01 -24.21 1.67
CA LEU A 133 -11.88 -24.66 3.06
C LEU A 133 -12.52 -26.06 3.19
N ASN A 134 -11.71 -27.08 3.46
CA ASN A 134 -12.16 -28.47 3.57
C ASN A 134 -13.02 -28.96 2.37
N GLY A 135 -12.71 -28.45 1.14
CA GLY A 135 -13.46 -28.76 -0.07
C GLY A 135 -14.67 -27.88 -0.34
N ASN A 136 -15.02 -26.97 0.57
CA ASN A 136 -16.10 -26.00 0.38
C ASN A 136 -15.56 -24.63 -0.04
N PRO A 137 -16.13 -23.99 -1.07
CA PRO A 137 -15.76 -22.63 -1.44
C PRO A 137 -16.20 -21.66 -0.33
N THR A 138 -15.26 -20.88 0.17
CA THR A 138 -15.50 -19.90 1.24
C THR A 138 -14.91 -18.57 0.82
N ASP A 139 -15.68 -17.49 0.96
CA ASP A 139 -15.19 -16.15 0.65
C ASP A 139 -14.47 -15.55 1.86
N LEU A 140 -13.20 -15.25 1.66
CA LEU A 140 -12.36 -14.56 2.61
C LEU A 140 -12.41 -13.06 2.30
N LEU A 141 -12.78 -12.25 3.28
CA LEU A 141 -12.85 -10.79 3.16
C LEU A 141 -11.55 -10.14 3.62
N LEU A 142 -11.27 -8.94 3.13
CA LEU A 142 -10.11 -8.17 3.56
C LEU A 142 -10.12 -7.89 5.08
N GLU A 143 -11.29 -7.70 5.69
CA GLU A 143 -11.46 -7.52 7.15
C GLU A 143 -11.14 -8.78 7.98
N ASP A 144 -11.09 -9.94 7.34
CA ASP A 144 -10.82 -11.23 7.98
C ASP A 144 -9.31 -11.52 8.10
N VAL A 145 -8.48 -10.64 7.60
CA VAL A 145 -7.02 -10.78 7.62
C VAL A 145 -6.33 -9.47 7.97
N ASP A 146 -5.17 -9.58 8.56
CA ASP A 146 -4.24 -8.48 8.80
C ASP A 146 -3.07 -8.61 7.82
N ILE A 147 -3.00 -7.70 6.86
CA ILE A 147 -1.91 -7.65 5.90
C ILE A 147 -0.89 -6.62 6.40
N ALA A 148 0.34 -7.06 6.58
CA ALA A 148 1.46 -6.22 6.98
C ALA A 148 2.61 -6.39 6.00
N THR A 149 3.32 -5.30 5.75
CA THR A 149 4.60 -5.38 5.04
C THR A 149 5.64 -6.00 5.95
N GLN A 150 6.42 -6.92 5.41
CA GLN A 150 7.49 -7.55 6.15
C GLN A 150 8.70 -6.61 6.18
N ASP A 151 9.17 -6.29 7.39
CA ASP A 151 10.40 -5.50 7.53
C ASP A 151 11.57 -6.31 6.95
N MET A 152 12.24 -5.77 5.95
CA MET A 152 13.47 -6.33 5.42
C MET A 152 14.69 -5.62 6.00
N PRO A 153 15.79 -6.33 6.29
CA PRO A 153 17.01 -5.69 6.75
C PRO A 153 17.45 -4.59 5.79
N GLY A 154 17.56 -3.35 6.31
CA GLY A 154 17.98 -2.19 5.53
C GLY A 154 16.87 -1.44 4.81
N TRP A 155 15.61 -1.87 4.92
CA TRP A 155 14.46 -1.18 4.32
C TRP A 155 13.31 -1.04 5.32
N LEU A 156 12.72 0.14 5.35
CA LEU A 156 11.53 0.45 6.12
C LEU A 156 10.35 0.47 5.16
N VAL A 157 9.33 -0.33 5.41
CA VAL A 157 8.20 -0.46 4.49
C VAL A 157 6.91 0.01 5.15
N ALA A 158 6.11 0.80 4.43
CA ALA A 158 4.75 1.15 4.81
C ALA A 158 3.80 0.97 3.63
N SER A 159 2.58 0.55 3.96
CA SER A 159 1.48 0.45 3.01
C SER A 159 0.23 1.07 3.60
N GLU A 160 -0.49 1.86 2.79
CA GLU A 160 -1.78 2.45 3.15
C GLU A 160 -2.61 2.69 1.89
N ASN A 161 -3.91 2.37 1.94
CA ASN A 161 -4.85 2.60 0.84
C ASN A 161 -4.37 2.11 -0.54
N GLY A 162 -3.69 0.96 -0.58
CA GLY A 162 -3.17 0.36 -1.81
C GLY A 162 -1.84 0.94 -2.32
N ALA A 163 -1.32 2.02 -1.71
CA ALA A 163 0.04 2.49 -1.96
C ALA A 163 1.03 1.82 -0.97
N THR A 164 2.20 1.47 -1.46
CA THR A 164 3.28 0.89 -0.66
C THR A 164 4.56 1.67 -0.95
N VAL A 165 5.35 1.92 0.07
CA VAL A 165 6.63 2.63 -0.03
C VAL A 165 7.66 1.90 0.81
N ALA A 166 8.88 1.73 0.29
CA ALA A 166 10.03 1.31 1.08
C ALA A 166 11.10 2.42 1.07
N LEU A 167 11.76 2.62 2.21
CA LEU A 167 12.67 3.73 2.49
C LEU A 167 14.00 3.19 3.02
#